data_08d390128d8f1f11a94f0cac1c7c2d12
#
_entry.id   08d390128d8f1f11a94f0cac1c7c2d12
#
_cell.length_a   1.000
_cell.length_b   1.000
_cell.length_c   1.000
_cell.angle_alpha   90.00
_cell.angle_beta   90.00
_cell.angle_gamma   90.00
#
_symmetry.space_group_name_H-M   'P 1'
#
loop_
_entity.id
_entity.type
_entity.pdbx_description
1 polymer ?
#
loop_
_entity_poly.entity_id
_entity_poly.type
_entity_poly.pdbx_seq_one_letter_code
_entity_poly.pdbx_strand_id
1 'polypeptide(L)'
;QRQMCIRDSFKEAGITGLLGTGFDPGVTSVFAAYAQKHYFDEIHTIDILDCNGGDHGYPFATNFNPEINLREVSAPGSYWENGHWVEIPPMSIKREYNFDEVGEKDMYLLHHEEIEALAKNIPGVKRIRFFMTFGQSYLTHMKCLENVGLLSTTPITFNGQQIVPIQFLKELLPDPSTLGPRTVGKTNIGCIFTGIKDGKERSIYIYNVCDHQECYREVESQAISYTTGVPAMIGTMMVVNGLWNKPGVYTTDEFDPDPYMEALNKWGLPWKVIENPVLVD
;
A
#
# COMPACT_ATOMS: atom_id res chain seq x y z
N GLN A 1 4.58 -9.71 -22.70
CA GLN A 1 5.09 -9.11 -23.95
C GLN A 1 5.00 -7.59 -23.96
N ARG A 2 3.83 -6.98 -23.63
CA ARG A 2 3.66 -5.51 -23.66
C ARG A 2 4.56 -4.78 -22.65
N GLN A 3 4.71 -5.30 -21.43
CA GLN A 3 5.60 -4.75 -20.42
C GLN A 3 7.10 -4.86 -20.80
N MET A 4 7.48 -5.95 -21.45
CA MET A 4 8.86 -6.11 -21.99
C MET A 4 9.16 -5.06 -23.05
N CYS A 5 8.26 -4.81 -24.00
CA CYS A 5 8.44 -3.78 -25.03
C CYS A 5 8.59 -2.37 -24.42
N ILE A 6 7.82 -2.05 -23.36
CA ILE A 6 7.93 -0.76 -22.66
C ILE A 6 9.30 -0.63 -22.00
N ARG A 7 9.75 -1.64 -21.26
CA ARG A 7 11.07 -1.65 -20.60
C ARG A 7 12.21 -1.47 -21.61
N ASP A 8 12.15 -2.16 -22.75
CA ASP A 8 13.15 -2.06 -23.81
C ASP A 8 13.17 -0.66 -24.41
N SER A 9 12.01 -0.06 -24.69
CA SER A 9 11.91 1.30 -25.22
C SER A 9 12.54 2.35 -24.26
N PHE A 10 12.31 2.24 -22.95
CA PHE A 10 12.92 3.12 -21.96
C PHE A 10 14.44 2.95 -21.90
N LYS A 11 14.91 1.70 -21.99
CA LYS A 11 16.35 1.40 -22.00
C LYS A 11 17.03 1.93 -23.25
N GLU A 12 16.43 1.75 -24.42
CA GLU A 12 16.92 2.28 -25.70
C GLU A 12 16.94 3.81 -25.74
N ALA A 13 15.92 4.44 -25.14
CA ALA A 13 15.83 5.89 -25.02
C ALA A 13 16.79 6.49 -23.97
N GLY A 14 17.47 5.65 -23.17
CA GLY A 14 18.37 6.09 -22.11
C GLY A 14 17.67 6.81 -20.95
N ILE A 15 16.37 6.57 -20.71
CA ILE A 15 15.57 7.22 -19.68
C ILE A 15 15.15 6.23 -18.60
N THR A 16 14.87 6.75 -17.39
CA THR A 16 14.38 5.98 -16.25
C THR A 16 12.85 6.07 -16.17
N GLY A 17 12.19 4.92 -16.15
CA GLY A 17 10.78 4.78 -15.76
C GLY A 17 10.69 4.24 -14.34
N LEU A 18 9.85 4.84 -13.52
CA LEU A 18 9.65 4.46 -12.13
C LEU A 18 8.22 3.96 -11.93
N LEU A 19 8.08 2.76 -11.39
CA LEU A 19 6.79 2.13 -11.09
C LEU A 19 6.55 2.08 -9.59
N GLY A 20 5.26 2.17 -9.20
CA GLY A 20 4.86 2.04 -7.80
C GLY A 20 5.52 3.13 -6.94
N THR A 21 5.18 4.40 -7.15
CA THR A 21 5.75 5.54 -6.43
C THR A 21 4.77 6.17 -5.46
N GLY A 22 3.80 5.38 -4.99
CA GLY A 22 2.90 5.76 -3.90
C GLY A 22 3.49 5.44 -2.54
N PHE A 23 2.65 5.16 -1.57
CA PHE A 23 3.10 4.63 -0.30
C PHE A 23 3.25 3.11 -0.39
N ASP A 24 2.17 2.44 -0.71
CA ASP A 24 2.04 1.01 -0.99
C ASP A 24 1.28 0.85 -2.33
N PRO A 25 2.01 0.47 -3.40
CA PRO A 25 3.46 0.30 -3.51
C PRO A 25 4.25 1.62 -3.57
N GLY A 26 5.46 1.61 -3.03
CA GLY A 26 6.40 2.72 -3.16
C GLY A 26 7.28 2.89 -1.94
N VAL A 27 6.80 3.59 -0.90
CA VAL A 27 7.55 3.78 0.35
C VAL A 27 7.81 2.45 1.05
N THR A 28 6.84 1.53 1.07
CA THR A 28 7.00 0.17 1.61
C THR A 28 8.12 -0.59 0.94
N SER A 29 8.26 -0.45 -0.38
CA SER A 29 9.37 -1.04 -1.14
C SER A 29 10.71 -0.36 -0.82
N VAL A 30 10.73 0.97 -0.64
CA VAL A 30 11.94 1.69 -0.17
C VAL A 30 12.31 1.27 1.25
N PHE A 31 11.33 1.07 2.15
CA PHE A 31 11.58 0.54 3.49
C PHE A 31 12.26 -0.84 3.44
N ALA A 32 11.85 -1.71 2.49
CA ALA A 32 12.48 -3.01 2.31
C ALA A 32 13.95 -2.89 1.83
N ALA A 33 14.23 -2.02 0.86
CA ALA A 33 15.58 -1.75 0.42
C ALA A 33 16.44 -1.14 1.52
N TYR A 34 15.87 -0.23 2.33
CA TYR A 34 16.54 0.40 3.46
C TYR A 34 16.82 -0.60 4.59
N ALA A 35 15.86 -1.46 4.91
CA ALA A 35 16.04 -2.55 5.87
C ALA A 35 17.16 -3.50 5.43
N GLN A 36 17.16 -3.92 4.16
CA GLN A 36 18.20 -4.78 3.59
C GLN A 36 19.58 -4.12 3.67
N LYS A 37 19.68 -2.83 3.38
CA LYS A 37 20.96 -2.11 3.37
C LYS A 37 21.54 -1.92 4.77
N HIS A 38 20.70 -1.57 5.75
CA HIS A 38 21.17 -1.08 7.05
C HIS A 38 20.93 -2.03 8.23
N TYR A 39 19.91 -2.89 8.15
CA TYR A 39 19.45 -3.66 9.31
C TYR A 39 19.65 -5.17 9.19
N PHE A 40 19.73 -5.70 7.97
CA PHE A 40 19.80 -7.15 7.77
C PHE A 40 20.89 -7.54 6.79
N ASP A 41 21.50 -8.71 7.04
CA ASP A 41 22.31 -9.44 6.07
C ASP A 41 21.40 -10.35 5.20
N GLU A 42 20.32 -10.87 5.82
CA GLU A 42 19.28 -11.65 5.15
C GLU A 42 17.90 -11.27 5.71
N ILE A 43 16.97 -10.88 4.86
CA ILE A 43 15.55 -10.69 5.22
C ILE A 43 14.81 -11.99 4.97
N HIS A 44 14.16 -12.51 6.01
CA HIS A 44 13.37 -13.76 5.93
C HIS A 44 11.90 -13.49 5.69
N THR A 45 11.30 -12.53 6.38
CA THR A 45 9.88 -12.21 6.21
C THR A 45 9.65 -10.70 6.14
N ILE A 46 8.61 -10.32 5.39
CA ILE A 46 8.11 -8.96 5.28
C ILE A 46 6.59 -9.01 5.48
N ASP A 47 6.09 -8.36 6.52
CA ASP A 47 4.66 -8.13 6.71
C ASP A 47 4.40 -6.63 6.52
N ILE A 48 3.68 -6.29 5.46
CA ILE A 48 3.31 -4.93 5.11
C ILE A 48 1.96 -4.65 5.77
N LEU A 49 1.89 -3.58 6.55
CA LEU A 49 0.71 -3.20 7.32
C LEU A 49 0.23 -1.83 6.86
N ASP A 50 -0.96 -1.78 6.25
CA ASP A 50 -1.64 -0.55 5.89
C ASP A 50 -2.81 -0.31 6.86
N CYS A 51 -2.63 0.64 7.77
CA CYS A 51 -3.65 1.04 8.71
C CYS A 51 -4.15 2.45 8.43
N ASN A 52 -5.44 2.54 8.09
CA ASN A 52 -6.17 3.79 8.12
C ASN A 52 -7.12 3.81 9.34
N GLY A 53 -6.73 4.55 10.39
CA GLY A 53 -7.54 4.80 11.58
C GLY A 53 -8.45 6.02 11.46
N GLY A 54 -8.59 6.59 10.27
CA GLY A 54 -9.42 7.76 10.02
C GLY A 54 -10.92 7.48 10.08
N ASP A 55 -11.67 8.46 10.62
CA ASP A 55 -13.13 8.46 10.62
C ASP A 55 -13.63 9.69 9.85
N HIS A 56 -14.34 9.45 8.77
CA HIS A 56 -14.97 10.48 7.92
C HIS A 56 -16.45 10.72 8.25
N GLY A 57 -17.02 9.96 9.19
CA GLY A 57 -18.41 10.11 9.68
C GLY A 57 -19.49 9.61 8.72
N TYR A 58 -19.18 8.98 7.60
CA TYR A 58 -20.13 8.28 6.75
C TYR A 58 -20.26 6.82 7.19
N PRO A 59 -21.46 6.23 7.15
CA PRO A 59 -21.64 4.80 7.40
C PRO A 59 -20.84 3.91 6.46
N PHE A 60 -20.68 4.37 5.19
CA PHE A 60 -19.90 3.72 4.15
C PHE A 60 -19.36 4.73 3.16
N ALA A 61 -18.06 4.75 2.99
CA ALA A 61 -17.33 5.50 1.95
C ALA A 61 -15.97 4.86 1.75
N THR A 62 -15.30 5.19 0.65
CA THR A 62 -13.93 4.76 0.37
C THR A 62 -12.99 5.96 0.35
N ASN A 63 -11.76 5.79 0.80
CA ASN A 63 -10.79 6.89 0.88
C ASN A 63 -10.07 7.18 -0.45
N PHE A 64 -10.22 6.29 -1.42
CA PHE A 64 -9.73 6.44 -2.79
C PHE A 64 -10.76 5.89 -3.77
N ASN A 65 -10.42 5.72 -5.05
CA ASN A 65 -11.38 5.32 -6.08
C ASN A 65 -12.26 4.14 -5.63
N PRO A 66 -13.58 4.34 -5.50
CA PRO A 66 -14.48 3.32 -4.96
C PRO A 66 -14.46 2.01 -5.74
N GLU A 67 -14.40 2.06 -7.08
CA GLU A 67 -14.39 0.86 -7.90
C GLU A 67 -13.12 0.02 -7.66
N ILE A 68 -11.96 0.67 -7.57
CA ILE A 68 -10.68 -0.01 -7.30
C ILE A 68 -10.73 -0.65 -5.91
N ASN A 69 -11.08 0.12 -4.88
CA ASN A 69 -11.15 -0.37 -3.51
C ASN A 69 -12.12 -1.57 -3.35
N LEU A 70 -13.34 -1.45 -3.90
CA LEU A 70 -14.34 -2.52 -3.79
C LEU A 70 -13.93 -3.81 -4.53
N ARG A 71 -13.26 -3.67 -5.68
CA ARG A 71 -12.74 -4.82 -6.44
C ARG A 71 -11.58 -5.51 -5.74
N GLU A 72 -10.67 -4.74 -5.17
CA GLU A 72 -9.52 -5.24 -4.43
C GLU A 72 -9.95 -6.06 -3.21
N VAL A 73 -10.85 -5.53 -2.40
CA VAL A 73 -11.36 -6.21 -1.20
C VAL A 73 -12.21 -7.45 -1.54
N SER A 74 -12.87 -7.47 -2.72
CA SER A 74 -13.67 -8.63 -3.19
C SER A 74 -12.85 -9.70 -3.91
N ALA A 75 -11.60 -9.40 -4.29
CA ALA A 75 -10.74 -10.34 -4.98
C ALA A 75 -10.14 -11.39 -4.03
N PRO A 76 -9.76 -12.58 -4.52
CA PRO A 76 -8.95 -13.51 -3.77
C PRO A 76 -7.67 -12.82 -3.26
N GLY A 77 -7.34 -13.04 -1.99
CA GLY A 77 -6.05 -12.63 -1.45
C GLY A 77 -4.94 -13.56 -1.90
N SER A 78 -3.71 -13.06 -1.97
CA SER A 78 -2.56 -13.93 -2.16
C SER A 78 -1.30 -13.35 -1.50
N TYR A 79 -0.38 -14.21 -1.14
CA TYR A 79 0.89 -13.85 -0.55
C TYR A 79 2.01 -14.78 -1.00
N TRP A 80 3.25 -14.32 -0.81
CA TRP A 80 4.42 -15.13 -1.15
C TRP A 80 4.87 -15.96 0.05
N GLU A 81 5.09 -17.26 -0.18
CA GLU A 81 5.59 -18.18 0.85
C GLU A 81 6.51 -19.24 0.23
N ASN A 82 7.74 -19.33 0.74
CA ASN A 82 8.73 -20.37 0.39
C ASN A 82 8.89 -20.60 -1.13
N GLY A 83 8.96 -19.52 -1.90
CA GLY A 83 9.21 -19.62 -3.34
C GLY A 83 7.96 -19.79 -4.21
N HIS A 84 6.76 -19.71 -3.65
CA HIS A 84 5.51 -19.83 -4.42
C HIS A 84 4.40 -18.90 -3.89
N TRP A 85 3.42 -18.66 -4.74
CA TRP A 85 2.21 -17.93 -4.38
C TRP A 85 1.22 -18.82 -3.66
N VAL A 86 0.66 -18.32 -2.59
CA VAL A 86 -0.46 -18.93 -1.86
C VAL A 86 -1.69 -18.07 -2.06
N GLU A 87 -2.73 -18.62 -2.69
CA GLU A 87 -4.02 -17.96 -2.89
C GLU A 87 -4.99 -18.34 -1.78
N ILE A 88 -5.77 -17.35 -1.31
CA ILE A 88 -6.77 -17.51 -0.25
C ILE A 88 -8.09 -16.86 -0.65
N PRO A 89 -9.23 -17.32 -0.10
CA PRO A 89 -10.51 -16.64 -0.31
C PRO A 89 -10.44 -15.16 0.16
N PRO A 90 -11.24 -14.27 -0.46
CA PRO A 90 -11.29 -12.87 -0.05
C PRO A 90 -11.49 -12.70 1.45
N MET A 91 -10.72 -11.83 2.08
CA MET A 91 -10.85 -11.45 3.50
C MET A 91 -10.82 -12.62 4.50
N SER A 92 -10.30 -13.81 4.12
CA SER A 92 -10.35 -15.03 4.95
C SER A 92 -9.33 -15.07 6.07
N ILE A 93 -8.23 -14.34 5.96
CA ILE A 93 -7.21 -14.22 7.01
C ILE A 93 -7.35 -12.86 7.67
N LYS A 94 -7.75 -12.88 8.94
CA LYS A 94 -7.87 -11.72 9.81
C LYS A 94 -6.79 -11.77 10.89
N ARG A 95 -6.22 -10.62 11.22
CA ARG A 95 -5.31 -10.42 12.36
C ARG A 95 -5.71 -9.15 13.09
N GLU A 96 -5.33 -9.06 14.34
CA GLU A 96 -5.43 -7.86 15.16
C GLU A 96 -4.04 -7.33 15.41
N TYR A 97 -3.86 -6.01 15.34
CA TYR A 97 -2.58 -5.38 15.58
C TYR A 97 -2.77 -4.03 16.29
N ASN A 98 -1.88 -3.75 17.26
CA ASN A 98 -1.87 -2.48 17.98
C ASN A 98 -0.90 -1.51 17.30
N PHE A 99 -1.42 -0.61 16.49
CA PHE A 99 -0.66 0.37 15.73
C PHE A 99 -0.29 1.57 16.58
N ASP A 100 0.98 1.99 16.54
CA ASP A 100 1.46 3.20 17.22
C ASP A 100 0.62 4.42 16.80
N GLU A 101 0.17 5.21 17.78
CA GLU A 101 -0.69 6.40 17.63
C GLU A 101 -2.10 6.17 17.04
N VAL A 102 -2.47 4.96 16.66
CA VAL A 102 -3.81 4.62 16.15
C VAL A 102 -4.55 3.67 17.08
N GLY A 103 -3.82 2.76 17.76
CA GLY A 103 -4.40 1.74 18.63
C GLY A 103 -4.73 0.44 17.90
N GLU A 104 -5.48 -0.42 18.60
CA GLU A 104 -5.84 -1.76 18.14
C GLU A 104 -6.81 -1.73 16.97
N LYS A 105 -6.49 -2.45 15.90
CA LYS A 105 -7.30 -2.57 14.68
C LYS A 105 -7.29 -3.98 14.13
N ASP A 106 -8.44 -4.37 13.58
CA ASP A 106 -8.56 -5.55 12.73
C ASP A 106 -7.97 -5.26 11.35
N MET A 107 -7.11 -6.14 10.88
CA MET A 107 -6.53 -6.09 9.53
C MET A 107 -6.73 -7.41 8.79
N TYR A 108 -6.81 -7.36 7.48
CA TYR A 108 -7.11 -8.49 6.62
C TYR A 108 -6.04 -8.66 5.55
N LEU A 109 -5.67 -9.91 5.28
CA LEU A 109 -4.70 -10.23 4.25
C LEU A 109 -5.32 -10.06 2.87
N LEU A 110 -4.68 -9.26 2.03
CA LEU A 110 -5.02 -9.01 0.63
C LEU A 110 -3.83 -9.34 -0.27
N HIS A 111 -4.10 -9.44 -1.58
CA HIS A 111 -3.03 -9.33 -2.58
C HIS A 111 -2.68 -7.86 -2.79
N HIS A 112 -1.38 -7.56 -2.94
CA HIS A 112 -0.94 -6.22 -3.29
C HIS A 112 0.30 -6.27 -4.22
N GLU A 113 0.44 -5.27 -5.11
CA GLU A 113 1.38 -5.36 -6.24
C GLU A 113 2.85 -5.38 -5.82
N GLU A 114 3.24 -4.72 -4.73
CA GLU A 114 4.64 -4.69 -4.28
C GLU A 114 5.17 -6.07 -3.90
N ILE A 115 4.31 -7.02 -3.52
CA ILE A 115 4.73 -8.38 -3.18
C ILE A 115 5.47 -9.02 -4.35
N GLU A 116 5.00 -8.77 -5.60
CA GLU A 116 5.63 -9.32 -6.80
C GLU A 116 7.07 -8.81 -6.99
N ALA A 117 7.27 -7.50 -6.80
CA ALA A 117 8.58 -6.87 -6.92
C ALA A 117 9.52 -7.32 -5.79
N LEU A 118 9.05 -7.28 -4.55
CA LEU A 118 9.83 -7.65 -3.36
C LEU A 118 10.22 -9.14 -3.37
N ALA A 119 9.32 -10.05 -3.77
CA ALA A 119 9.62 -11.48 -3.90
C ALA A 119 10.73 -11.76 -4.92
N LYS A 120 10.82 -10.94 -5.96
CA LYS A 120 11.85 -11.04 -6.98
C LYS A 120 13.16 -10.38 -6.57
N ASN A 121 13.09 -9.22 -5.90
CA ASN A 121 14.25 -8.34 -5.73
C ASN A 121 14.92 -8.48 -4.35
N ILE A 122 14.22 -9.07 -3.34
CA ILE A 122 14.82 -9.36 -2.01
C ILE A 122 15.32 -10.79 -1.97
N PRO A 123 16.64 -11.03 -2.04
CA PRO A 123 17.19 -12.38 -2.08
C PRO A 123 16.88 -13.17 -0.79
N GLY A 124 16.42 -14.41 -0.95
CA GLY A 124 16.23 -15.31 0.18
C GLY A 124 14.99 -15.09 1.02
N VAL A 125 14.14 -14.12 0.65
CA VAL A 125 12.87 -13.87 1.36
C VAL A 125 11.95 -15.10 1.29
N LYS A 126 11.46 -15.52 2.45
CA LYS A 126 10.64 -16.73 2.60
C LYS A 126 9.15 -16.43 2.61
N ARG A 127 8.75 -15.27 3.16
CA ARG A 127 7.33 -14.87 3.24
C ARG A 127 7.18 -13.37 3.06
N ILE A 128 6.19 -12.97 2.25
CA ILE A 128 5.75 -11.58 2.13
C ILE A 128 4.24 -11.57 2.18
N ARG A 129 3.66 -10.78 3.11
CA ARG A 129 2.23 -10.61 3.28
C ARG A 129 1.88 -9.12 3.29
N PHE A 130 0.68 -8.79 2.80
CA PHE A 130 0.10 -7.46 2.89
C PHE A 130 -1.20 -7.52 3.68
N PHE A 131 -1.36 -6.62 4.64
CA PHE A 131 -2.56 -6.48 5.45
C PHE A 131 -3.07 -5.06 5.40
N MET A 132 -4.39 -4.92 5.23
CA MET A 132 -5.09 -3.64 5.26
C MET A 132 -6.19 -3.67 6.33
N THR A 133 -6.40 -2.54 7.00
CA THR A 133 -7.41 -2.41 8.06
C THR A 133 -8.77 -2.03 7.50
N PHE A 134 -9.83 -2.65 8.04
CA PHE A 134 -11.22 -2.33 7.70
C PHE A 134 -12.08 -2.27 8.95
N GLY A 135 -12.91 -1.23 9.06
CA GLY A 135 -13.89 -1.10 10.13
C GLY A 135 -15.10 -2.03 9.92
N GLN A 136 -15.75 -2.46 11.02
CA GLN A 136 -16.91 -3.36 10.98
C GLN A 136 -18.08 -2.79 10.16
N SER A 137 -18.31 -1.47 10.22
CA SER A 137 -19.34 -0.82 9.40
C SER A 137 -19.08 -1.01 7.92
N TYR A 138 -17.84 -0.76 7.48
CA TYR A 138 -17.41 -0.96 6.09
C TYR A 138 -17.67 -2.40 5.64
N LEU A 139 -17.22 -3.39 6.39
CA LEU A 139 -17.35 -4.80 6.03
C LEU A 139 -18.83 -5.25 5.96
N THR A 140 -19.68 -4.72 6.84
CA THR A 140 -21.12 -5.01 6.85
C THR A 140 -21.79 -4.50 5.57
N HIS A 141 -21.51 -3.25 5.19
CA HIS A 141 -22.05 -2.67 3.96
C HIS A 141 -21.49 -3.38 2.71
N MET A 142 -20.19 -3.62 2.66
CA MET A 142 -19.55 -4.39 1.58
C MET A 142 -20.26 -5.72 1.35
N LYS A 143 -20.48 -6.50 2.41
CA LYS A 143 -21.15 -7.80 2.31
C LYS A 143 -22.59 -7.69 1.82
N CYS A 144 -23.32 -6.68 2.25
CA CYS A 144 -24.67 -6.42 1.75
C CYS A 144 -24.66 -6.09 0.25
N LEU A 145 -23.79 -5.19 -0.18
CA LEU A 145 -23.65 -4.78 -1.59
C LEU A 145 -23.23 -5.94 -2.49
N GLU A 146 -22.34 -6.80 -2.01
CA GLU A 146 -21.94 -8.04 -2.70
C GLU A 146 -23.13 -8.98 -2.87
N ASN A 147 -23.84 -9.26 -1.78
CA ASN A 147 -24.98 -10.20 -1.77
C ASN A 147 -26.14 -9.79 -2.69
N VAL A 148 -26.35 -8.49 -2.90
CA VAL A 148 -27.35 -7.97 -3.84
C VAL A 148 -26.82 -7.74 -5.25
N GLY A 149 -25.55 -8.08 -5.52
CA GLY A 149 -24.93 -8.01 -6.85
C GLY A 149 -24.47 -6.62 -7.28
N LEU A 150 -24.44 -5.62 -6.37
CA LEU A 150 -24.00 -4.25 -6.69
C LEU A 150 -22.48 -4.12 -6.92
N LEU A 151 -21.68 -5.13 -6.55
CA LEU A 151 -20.26 -5.17 -6.85
C LEU A 151 -19.94 -5.85 -8.22
N SER A 152 -20.97 -6.28 -8.97
CA SER A 152 -20.77 -6.94 -10.26
C SER A 152 -20.23 -5.97 -11.32
N THR A 153 -19.25 -6.45 -12.09
CA THR A 153 -18.74 -5.77 -13.30
C THR A 153 -19.49 -6.20 -14.56
N THR A 154 -20.40 -7.19 -14.46
CA THR A 154 -21.20 -7.65 -15.59
C THR A 154 -22.37 -6.70 -15.84
N PRO A 155 -22.51 -6.15 -17.07
CA PRO A 155 -23.63 -5.27 -17.38
C PRO A 155 -24.99 -5.95 -17.21
N ILE A 156 -25.95 -5.19 -16.67
CA ILE A 156 -27.38 -5.58 -16.60
C ILE A 156 -28.22 -4.61 -17.43
N THR A 157 -29.38 -5.07 -17.90
CA THR A 157 -30.32 -4.20 -18.62
C THR A 157 -31.35 -3.62 -17.63
N PHE A 158 -31.41 -2.31 -17.51
CA PHE A 158 -32.41 -1.59 -16.72
C PHE A 158 -33.11 -0.55 -17.58
N ASN A 159 -34.42 -0.66 -17.74
CA ASN A 159 -35.23 0.23 -18.61
C ASN A 159 -34.66 0.40 -20.04
N GLY A 160 -34.13 -0.70 -20.64
CA GLY A 160 -33.54 -0.68 -21.96
C GLY A 160 -32.13 -0.13 -22.07
N GLN A 161 -31.52 0.27 -20.98
CA GLN A 161 -30.13 0.76 -20.90
C GLN A 161 -29.22 -0.29 -20.26
N GLN A 162 -27.97 -0.35 -20.71
CA GLN A 162 -26.93 -1.19 -20.08
C GLN A 162 -26.33 -0.43 -18.91
N ILE A 163 -26.36 -1.04 -17.73
CA ILE A 163 -25.78 -0.48 -16.51
C ILE A 163 -24.79 -1.50 -15.94
N VAL A 164 -23.59 -1.06 -15.58
CA VAL A 164 -22.62 -1.86 -14.83
C VAL A 164 -22.84 -1.55 -13.34
N PRO A 165 -23.28 -2.52 -12.51
CA PRO A 165 -23.70 -2.28 -11.13
C PRO A 165 -22.65 -1.54 -10.28
N ILE A 166 -21.38 -1.97 -10.30
CA ILE A 166 -20.31 -1.34 -9.51
C ILE A 166 -20.03 0.11 -9.95
N GLN A 167 -20.18 0.43 -11.23
CA GLN A 167 -20.02 1.79 -11.73
C GLN A 167 -21.17 2.68 -11.28
N PHE A 168 -22.41 2.13 -11.28
CA PHE A 168 -23.56 2.85 -10.73
C PHE A 168 -23.41 3.08 -9.22
N LEU A 169 -22.95 2.07 -8.47
CA LEU A 169 -22.67 2.22 -7.03
C LEU A 169 -21.63 3.32 -6.76
N LYS A 170 -20.57 3.37 -7.56
CA LYS A 170 -19.53 4.41 -7.46
C LYS A 170 -20.11 5.83 -7.52
N GLU A 171 -21.08 6.07 -8.39
CA GLU A 171 -21.73 7.40 -8.52
C GLU A 171 -22.65 7.76 -7.34
N LEU A 172 -23.03 6.78 -6.52
CA LEU A 172 -23.84 6.98 -5.31
C LEU A 172 -22.98 7.25 -4.06
N LEU A 173 -21.70 6.84 -4.08
CA LEU A 173 -20.80 7.01 -2.94
C LEU A 173 -20.26 8.43 -2.86
N PRO A 174 -19.93 8.91 -1.63
CA PRO A 174 -19.22 10.18 -1.48
C PRO A 174 -17.91 10.19 -2.30
N ASP A 175 -17.66 11.27 -3.01
CA ASP A 175 -16.38 11.45 -3.71
C ASP A 175 -15.25 11.50 -2.67
N PRO A 176 -14.22 10.64 -2.77
CA PRO A 176 -13.08 10.63 -1.85
C PRO A 176 -12.39 11.99 -1.68
N SER A 177 -12.39 12.85 -2.70
CA SER A 177 -11.83 14.20 -2.62
C SER A 177 -12.56 15.09 -1.61
N THR A 178 -13.83 14.79 -1.30
CA THR A 178 -14.65 15.54 -0.35
C THR A 178 -14.47 15.11 1.10
N LEU A 179 -13.72 14.05 1.36
CA LEU A 179 -13.53 13.50 2.70
C LEU A 179 -12.50 14.29 3.53
N GLY A 180 -11.55 15.00 2.88
CA GLY A 180 -10.45 15.69 3.54
C GLY A 180 -10.86 16.56 4.72
N PRO A 181 -11.83 17.50 4.58
CA PRO A 181 -12.18 18.43 5.66
C PRO A 181 -12.82 17.77 6.88
N ARG A 182 -13.30 16.55 6.75
CA ARG A 182 -14.07 15.87 7.79
C ARG A 182 -13.40 14.63 8.38
N THR A 183 -12.41 14.07 7.71
CA THR A 183 -11.72 12.87 8.21
C THR A 183 -10.81 13.24 9.38
N VAL A 184 -11.02 12.60 10.52
CA VAL A 184 -10.20 12.73 11.73
C VAL A 184 -9.53 11.42 12.07
N GLY A 185 -8.37 11.48 12.71
CA GLY A 185 -7.56 10.30 13.05
C GLY A 185 -6.29 10.23 12.23
N LYS A 186 -5.63 9.09 12.28
CA LYS A 186 -4.28 8.91 11.71
C LYS A 186 -4.21 7.64 10.87
N THR A 187 -3.29 7.65 9.90
CA THR A 187 -2.79 6.44 9.25
C THR A 187 -1.53 5.96 9.95
N ASN A 188 -1.25 4.66 9.86
CA ASN A 188 0.03 4.07 10.25
C ASN A 188 0.35 2.99 9.21
N ILE A 189 1.32 3.27 8.34
CA ILE A 189 1.66 2.37 7.23
C ILE A 189 3.15 2.04 7.30
N GLY A 190 3.48 0.75 7.20
CA GLY A 190 4.86 0.32 7.27
C GLY A 190 5.07 -1.17 7.10
N CYS A 191 6.29 -1.62 7.39
CA CYS A 191 6.70 -3.00 7.18
C CYS A 191 7.40 -3.57 8.42
N ILE A 192 6.96 -4.73 8.87
CA ILE A 192 7.67 -5.55 9.85
C ILE A 192 8.58 -6.50 9.09
N PHE A 193 9.86 -6.44 9.42
CA PHE A 193 10.89 -7.30 8.85
C PHE A 193 11.42 -8.25 9.91
N THR A 194 11.64 -9.51 9.51
CA THR A 194 12.44 -10.46 10.30
C THR A 194 13.56 -11.03 9.45
N GLY A 195 14.68 -11.36 10.09
CA GLY A 195 15.83 -11.88 9.36
C GLY A 195 17.05 -12.04 10.23
N ILE A 196 18.23 -12.03 9.63
CA ILE A 196 19.52 -12.21 10.28
C ILE A 196 20.38 -10.94 10.11
N LYS A 197 21.05 -10.55 11.19
CA LYS A 197 22.13 -9.55 11.20
C LYS A 197 23.28 -10.05 12.07
N ASP A 198 24.50 -10.07 11.54
CA ASP A 198 25.70 -10.54 12.24
C ASP A 198 25.50 -11.92 12.90
N GLY A 199 24.82 -12.84 12.19
CA GLY A 199 24.52 -14.20 12.64
C GLY A 199 23.44 -14.31 13.73
N LYS A 200 22.71 -13.25 14.04
CA LYS A 200 21.64 -13.21 15.06
C LYS A 200 20.30 -12.90 14.42
N GLU A 201 19.23 -13.49 14.96
CA GLU A 201 17.88 -13.12 14.61
C GLU A 201 17.59 -11.69 15.00
N ARG A 202 16.91 -10.99 14.12
CA ARG A 202 16.48 -9.60 14.31
C ARG A 202 15.09 -9.39 13.76
N SER A 203 14.34 -8.50 14.39
CA SER A 203 13.08 -7.98 13.87
C SER A 203 13.00 -6.47 14.07
N ILE A 204 12.44 -5.77 13.09
CA ILE A 204 12.18 -4.33 13.15
C ILE A 204 10.84 -4.02 12.50
N TYR A 205 10.22 -2.92 12.91
CA TYR A 205 9.08 -2.31 12.23
C TYR A 205 9.48 -0.90 11.78
N ILE A 206 9.49 -0.66 10.47
CA ILE A 206 9.69 0.67 9.87
C ILE A 206 8.33 1.16 9.40
N TYR A 207 7.90 2.34 9.87
CA TYR A 207 6.57 2.86 9.59
C TYR A 207 6.51 4.39 9.60
N ASN A 208 5.46 4.91 9.00
CA ASN A 208 5.08 6.33 9.04
C ASN A 208 3.72 6.47 9.72
N VAL A 209 3.53 7.56 10.46
CA VAL A 209 2.23 7.99 10.99
C VAL A 209 1.89 9.33 10.36
N CYS A 210 0.66 9.45 9.84
CA CYS A 210 0.19 10.65 9.16
C CYS A 210 -1.20 11.05 9.68
N ASP A 211 -1.36 12.31 10.11
CA ASP A 211 -2.62 12.84 10.65
C ASP A 211 -3.48 13.45 9.53
N HIS A 212 -4.74 13.01 9.42
CA HIS A 212 -5.66 13.47 8.37
C HIS A 212 -5.90 14.99 8.41
N GLN A 213 -6.06 15.57 9.59
CA GLN A 213 -6.34 17.00 9.72
C GLN A 213 -5.10 17.86 9.53
N GLU A 214 -3.91 17.37 9.85
CA GLU A 214 -2.65 18.05 9.53
C GLU A 214 -2.44 18.11 8.02
N CYS A 215 -2.61 16.98 7.33
CA CYS A 215 -2.56 16.94 5.87
C CYS A 215 -3.58 17.88 5.24
N TYR A 216 -4.81 17.89 5.76
CA TYR A 216 -5.84 18.77 5.23
C TYR A 216 -5.48 20.27 5.39
N ARG A 217 -4.89 20.65 6.53
CA ARG A 217 -4.42 22.03 6.75
C ARG A 217 -3.29 22.43 5.81
N GLU A 218 -2.43 21.48 5.43
CA GLU A 218 -1.28 21.75 4.56
C GLU A 218 -1.64 21.79 3.08
N VAL A 219 -2.41 20.80 2.59
CA VAL A 219 -2.64 20.61 1.15
C VAL A 219 -4.12 20.44 0.76
N GLU A 220 -5.04 20.68 1.70
CA GLU A 220 -6.50 20.52 1.50
C GLU A 220 -6.91 19.10 1.04
N SER A 221 -6.14 18.09 1.45
CA SER A 221 -6.38 16.68 1.13
C SER A 221 -6.22 15.79 2.37
N GLN A 222 -6.91 14.65 2.36
CA GLN A 222 -6.79 13.67 3.44
C GLN A 222 -5.44 12.95 3.44
N ALA A 223 -5.10 12.27 4.56
CA ALA A 223 -3.82 11.56 4.70
C ALA A 223 -3.59 10.53 3.59
N ILE A 224 -4.60 9.81 3.12
CA ILE A 224 -4.44 8.80 2.05
C ILE A 224 -3.95 9.46 0.75
N SER A 225 -4.47 10.64 0.39
CA SER A 225 -3.98 11.39 -0.77
C SER A 225 -2.57 11.95 -0.54
N TYR A 226 -2.28 12.38 0.69
CA TYR A 226 -0.98 12.92 1.09
C TYR A 226 0.11 11.85 1.04
N THR A 227 -0.15 10.69 1.67
CA THR A 227 0.78 9.54 1.69
C THR A 227 1.01 8.94 0.30
N THR A 228 0.11 9.17 -0.67
CA THR A 228 0.32 8.78 -2.07
C THR A 228 1.05 9.85 -2.87
N GLY A 229 0.66 11.12 -2.72
CA GLY A 229 1.17 12.24 -3.54
C GLY A 229 2.59 12.66 -3.19
N VAL A 230 2.94 12.74 -1.90
CA VAL A 230 4.29 13.12 -1.46
C VAL A 230 5.34 12.10 -1.93
N PRO A 231 5.15 10.78 -1.79
CA PRO A 231 6.07 9.80 -2.35
C PRO A 231 6.23 9.89 -3.87
N ALA A 232 5.15 10.12 -4.60
CA ALA A 232 5.22 10.29 -6.06
C ALA A 232 6.07 11.52 -6.44
N MET A 233 5.91 12.62 -5.70
CA MET A 233 6.76 13.81 -5.84
C MET A 233 8.22 13.50 -5.55
N ILE A 234 8.51 12.82 -4.42
CA ILE A 234 9.88 12.45 -4.03
C ILE A 234 10.51 11.54 -5.10
N GLY A 235 9.79 10.50 -5.57
CA GLY A 235 10.28 9.63 -6.65
C GLY A 235 10.61 10.42 -7.92
N THR A 236 9.77 11.37 -8.29
CA THR A 236 10.04 12.28 -9.41
C THR A 236 11.32 13.10 -9.17
N MET A 237 11.49 13.65 -7.96
CA MET A 237 12.69 14.40 -7.58
C MET A 237 13.96 13.54 -7.64
N MET A 238 13.89 12.27 -7.22
CA MET A 238 15.03 11.35 -7.31
C MET A 238 15.50 11.18 -8.76
N VAL A 239 14.56 11.02 -9.69
CA VAL A 239 14.86 10.86 -11.11
C VAL A 239 15.38 12.17 -11.73
N VAL A 240 14.66 13.28 -11.51
CA VAL A 240 14.99 14.60 -12.12
C VAL A 240 16.34 15.11 -11.63
N ASN A 241 16.67 14.89 -10.35
CA ASN A 241 17.96 15.29 -9.78
C ASN A 241 19.08 14.29 -10.07
N GLY A 242 18.83 13.22 -10.82
CA GLY A 242 19.83 12.24 -11.23
C GLY A 242 20.28 11.29 -10.12
N LEU A 243 19.60 11.28 -8.95
CA LEU A 243 19.90 10.35 -7.85
C LEU A 243 19.48 8.93 -8.18
N TRP A 244 18.35 8.79 -8.88
CA TRP A 244 17.84 7.53 -9.41
C TRP A 244 17.90 7.56 -10.94
N ASN A 245 19.08 7.36 -11.49
CA ASN A 245 19.33 7.39 -12.94
C ASN A 245 19.84 6.04 -13.43
N LYS A 246 18.92 5.24 -13.97
CA LYS A 246 19.18 3.90 -14.49
C LYS A 246 18.27 3.65 -15.70
N PRO A 247 18.81 3.59 -16.94
CA PRO A 247 17.98 3.40 -18.14
C PRO A 247 17.16 2.11 -18.08
N GLY A 248 15.85 2.24 -18.22
CA GLY A 248 14.89 1.13 -18.11
C GLY A 248 13.70 1.47 -17.24
N VAL A 249 12.96 0.46 -16.78
CA VAL A 249 11.79 0.60 -15.91
C VAL A 249 11.96 -0.25 -14.67
N TYR A 250 11.84 0.38 -13.51
CA TYR A 250 12.18 -0.19 -12.20
C TYR A 250 11.14 0.14 -11.14
N THR A 251 11.09 -0.67 -10.11
CA THR A 251 10.39 -0.38 -8.85
C THR A 251 11.32 0.35 -7.87
N THR A 252 10.77 0.98 -6.85
CA THR A 252 11.52 1.85 -5.94
C THR A 252 12.57 1.12 -5.10
N ASP A 253 12.37 -0.17 -4.84
CA ASP A 253 13.31 -1.05 -4.13
C ASP A 253 14.59 -1.38 -4.93
N GLU A 254 14.63 -1.08 -6.23
CA GLU A 254 15.80 -1.33 -7.09
C GLU A 254 16.82 -0.18 -7.11
N PHE A 255 16.63 0.83 -6.26
CA PHE A 255 17.50 2.01 -6.14
C PHE A 255 18.09 2.18 -4.75
N ASP A 256 19.05 3.10 -4.59
CA ASP A 256 19.55 3.47 -3.27
C ASP A 256 18.43 4.13 -2.45
N PRO A 257 18.05 3.55 -1.30
CA PRO A 257 16.94 4.06 -0.49
C PRO A 257 17.28 5.33 0.29
N ASP A 258 18.56 5.58 0.62
CA ASP A 258 18.96 6.61 1.58
C ASP A 258 18.46 8.02 1.21
N PRO A 259 18.68 8.53 -0.01
CA PRO A 259 18.23 9.86 -0.37
C PRO A 259 16.70 10.01 -0.35
N TYR A 260 15.99 8.91 -0.61
CA TYR A 260 14.54 8.89 -0.54
C TYR A 260 14.05 8.91 0.91
N MET A 261 14.67 8.13 1.80
CA MET A 261 14.36 8.11 3.24
C MET A 261 14.63 9.46 3.92
N GLU A 262 15.69 10.16 3.52
CA GLU A 262 15.94 11.54 3.96
C GLU A 262 14.86 12.51 3.44
N ALA A 263 14.44 12.36 2.18
CA ALA A 263 13.42 13.18 1.57
C ALA A 263 12.04 12.99 2.23
N LEU A 264 11.67 11.77 2.66
CA LEU A 264 10.44 11.51 3.41
C LEU A 264 10.37 12.38 4.68
N ASN A 265 11.46 12.41 5.46
CA ASN A 265 11.54 13.27 6.67
C ASN A 265 11.40 14.76 6.34
N LYS A 266 11.98 15.19 5.22
CA LYS A 266 11.96 16.60 4.81
C LYS A 266 10.59 17.05 4.30
N TRP A 267 9.84 16.15 3.65
CA TRP A 267 8.62 16.47 2.92
C TRP A 267 7.34 15.97 3.61
N GLY A 268 7.36 15.86 4.94
CA GLY A 268 6.14 15.69 5.74
C GLY A 268 5.71 14.23 5.98
N LEU A 269 6.54 13.25 5.61
CA LEU A 269 6.32 11.83 5.92
C LEU A 269 7.45 11.24 6.77
N PRO A 270 7.69 11.76 7.98
CA PRO A 270 8.72 11.23 8.85
C PRO A 270 8.42 9.77 9.19
N TRP A 271 9.47 8.96 9.18
CA TRP A 271 9.37 7.55 9.51
C TRP A 271 10.03 7.24 10.86
N LYS A 272 9.61 6.14 11.45
CA LYS A 272 10.08 5.63 12.73
C LYS A 272 10.52 4.18 12.62
N VAL A 273 11.32 3.71 13.59
CA VAL A 273 11.72 2.31 13.71
C VAL A 273 11.43 1.82 15.12
N ILE A 274 10.80 0.66 15.22
CA ILE A 274 10.67 -0.09 16.48
C ILE A 274 11.53 -1.35 16.36
N GLU A 275 12.45 -1.53 17.30
CA GLU A 275 13.22 -2.77 17.44
C GLU A 275 12.41 -3.80 18.22
N ASN A 276 12.46 -5.05 17.77
CA ASN A 276 11.71 -6.17 18.35
C ASN A 276 10.21 -5.89 18.50
N PRO A 277 9.51 -5.52 17.41
CA PRO A 277 8.07 -5.28 17.43
C PRO A 277 7.31 -6.57 17.74
N VAL A 278 6.04 -6.42 18.12
CA VAL A 278 5.11 -7.56 18.09
C VAL A 278 4.99 -8.04 16.65
N LEU A 279 5.19 -9.34 16.43
CA LEU A 279 5.09 -9.92 15.10
C LEU A 279 3.64 -10.28 14.77
N VAL A 280 3.33 -10.32 13.48
CA VAL A 280 2.04 -10.78 12.97
C VAL A 280 2.08 -12.31 12.87
N ASP A 281 1.21 -13.00 13.61
CA ASP A 281 1.12 -14.48 13.67
C ASP A 281 0.66 -15.12 12.35
#